data_4d4511da56325e1a77bd5d02f815b785
#
_entry.id   4d4511da56325e1a77bd5d02f815b785
#
_cell.length_a   1.000
_cell.length_b   1.000
_cell.length_c   1.000
_cell.angle_alpha   90.00
_cell.angle_beta   90.00
_cell.angle_gamma   90.00
#
_symmetry.space_group_name_H-M   'P 1'
#
loop_
_entity.id
_entity.type
_entity.pdbx_description
1 polymer ?
#
loop_
_entity_poly.entity_id
_entity_poly.type
_entity_poly.pdbx_seq_one_letter_code
_entity_poly.pdbx_strand_id
1 'polypeptide(L)'
;GLNPKRDVIISFGAVAVVNDIIRIGDNFEVVILQYKYLHENGLSNEFLIESKLSKLAEPQAMQALVEYIGNAVLVGHRIHFDIEMINDVLEKMECGKLKNEALDIEIMHQKLMDITNKSFSLEDLIKHYKLPLNEKNSASDDAYSIALLFLKLKSRLGFK
;
A
#
# COMPACT_ATOMS: atom_id res chain seq x y z
N GLY A 1 6.56 6.37 -4.36
CA GLY A 1 5.16 6.32 -4.72
C GLY A 1 4.89 6.43 -6.21
N LEU A 2 3.74 5.99 -6.62
CA LEU A 2 3.29 6.06 -7.99
C LEU A 2 2.69 7.45 -8.29
N ASN A 3 2.81 7.88 -9.55
CA ASN A 3 2.18 9.12 -9.98
C ASN A 3 0.74 8.81 -10.44
N PRO A 4 -0.31 9.36 -9.79
CA PRO A 4 -1.69 8.98 -10.08
C PRO A 4 -2.16 9.30 -11.49
N LYS A 5 -1.48 10.20 -12.21
CA LYS A 5 -1.86 10.57 -13.58
C LYS A 5 -1.06 9.87 -14.66
N ARG A 6 0.05 9.25 -14.32
CA ARG A 6 0.97 8.66 -15.30
C ARG A 6 1.17 7.16 -15.11
N ASP A 7 1.21 6.72 -13.87
CA ASP A 7 1.46 5.32 -13.56
C ASP A 7 0.15 4.54 -13.48
N VAL A 8 0.23 3.25 -13.66
CA VAL A 8 -0.92 2.36 -13.52
C VAL A 8 -0.74 1.47 -12.29
N ILE A 9 -1.84 1.22 -11.61
CA ILE A 9 -1.85 0.35 -10.45
C ILE A 9 -2.00 -1.07 -10.96
N ILE A 10 -1.03 -1.92 -10.68
CA ILE A 10 -1.05 -3.32 -11.11
C ILE A 10 -1.10 -4.31 -9.96
N SER A 11 -0.77 -3.89 -8.75
CA SER A 11 -0.94 -4.76 -7.59
C SER A 11 -1.19 -3.95 -6.33
N PHE A 12 -1.95 -4.55 -5.42
CA PHE A 12 -2.21 -4.01 -4.09
C PHE A 12 -1.90 -5.06 -3.05
N GLY A 13 -1.33 -4.63 -1.92
CA GLY A 13 -1.13 -5.47 -0.77
C GLY A 13 -1.50 -4.72 0.49
N ALA A 14 -2.12 -5.43 1.43
CA ALA A 14 -2.50 -4.87 2.73
C ALA A 14 -2.51 -5.97 3.79
N VAL A 15 -2.31 -5.58 5.04
CA VAL A 15 -2.43 -6.46 6.19
C VAL A 15 -3.14 -5.71 7.31
N ALA A 16 -3.97 -6.40 8.06
CA ALA A 16 -4.74 -5.78 9.14
C ALA A 16 -3.92 -5.68 10.43
N VAL A 17 -4.07 -4.56 11.13
CA VAL A 17 -3.57 -4.37 12.49
C VAL A 17 -4.77 -4.08 13.38
N VAL A 18 -4.95 -4.90 14.41
CA VAL A 18 -6.09 -4.80 15.34
C VAL A 18 -5.55 -4.80 16.77
N ASN A 19 -5.85 -3.76 17.54
CA ASN A 19 -5.37 -3.61 18.91
C ASN A 19 -3.84 -3.78 19.03
N ASP A 20 -3.12 -3.12 18.10
CA ASP A 20 -1.66 -3.15 18.00
C ASP A 20 -1.06 -4.54 17.70
N ILE A 21 -1.87 -5.45 17.19
CA ILE A 21 -1.44 -6.79 16.78
C ILE A 21 -1.59 -6.93 15.27
N ILE A 22 -0.51 -7.33 14.61
CA ILE A 22 -0.54 -7.60 13.16
C ILE A 22 -1.22 -8.95 12.94
N ARG A 23 -2.29 -8.93 12.15
CA ARG A 23 -3.06 -10.13 11.80
C ARG A 23 -2.58 -10.68 10.46
N ILE A 24 -1.56 -11.52 10.47
CA ILE A 24 -0.94 -12.05 9.25
C ILE A 24 -1.96 -12.80 8.37
N GLY A 25 -2.88 -13.53 8.99
CA GLY A 25 -3.94 -14.24 8.25
C GLY A 25 -5.01 -13.34 7.67
N ASP A 26 -5.07 -12.07 8.10
CA ASP A 26 -6.01 -11.07 7.58
C ASP A 26 -5.24 -10.13 6.66
N ASN A 27 -5.07 -10.56 5.43
CA ASN A 27 -4.30 -9.84 4.42
C ASN A 27 -5.05 -9.81 3.09
N PHE A 28 -4.62 -8.91 2.23
CA PHE A 28 -5.18 -8.73 0.91
C PHE A 28 -4.04 -8.53 -0.08
N GLU A 29 -4.07 -9.25 -1.18
CA GLU A 29 -3.11 -9.05 -2.26
C GLU A 29 -3.74 -9.48 -3.57
N VAL A 30 -3.81 -8.55 -4.53
CA VAL A 30 -4.32 -8.82 -5.87
C VAL A 30 -3.42 -8.18 -6.92
N VAL A 31 -3.37 -8.78 -8.09
CA VAL A 31 -2.76 -8.22 -9.29
C VAL A 31 -3.87 -7.80 -10.24
N ILE A 32 -3.86 -6.55 -10.64
CA ILE A 32 -4.84 -6.01 -11.58
C ILE A 32 -4.38 -6.29 -13.00
N LEU A 33 -5.26 -6.89 -13.79
CA LEU A 33 -5.00 -7.14 -15.20
C LEU A 33 -5.44 -5.92 -16.01
N GLN A 34 -4.48 -5.08 -16.38
CA GLN A 34 -4.72 -3.93 -17.26
C GLN A 34 -4.14 -4.23 -18.62
N TYR A 35 -4.99 -4.70 -19.51
CA TYR A 35 -4.58 -5.17 -20.85
C TYR A 35 -3.75 -4.14 -21.61
N LYS A 36 -4.17 -2.89 -21.62
CA LYS A 36 -3.45 -1.81 -22.29
C LYS A 36 -2.05 -1.63 -21.72
N TYR A 37 -1.93 -1.62 -20.40
CA TYR A 37 -0.63 -1.49 -19.72
C TYR A 37 0.28 -2.66 -20.06
N LEU A 38 -0.24 -3.88 -19.99
CA LEU A 38 0.53 -5.09 -20.29
C LEU A 38 1.06 -5.07 -21.73
N HIS A 39 0.23 -4.64 -22.67
CA HIS A 39 0.60 -4.57 -24.07
C HIS A 39 1.67 -3.51 -24.33
N GLU A 40 1.51 -2.33 -23.77
CA GLU A 40 2.45 -1.21 -23.95
C GLU A 40 3.80 -1.44 -23.26
N ASN A 41 3.83 -2.14 -22.15
CA ASN A 41 5.04 -2.37 -21.35
C ASN A 41 5.69 -3.74 -21.59
N GLY A 42 5.15 -4.53 -22.49
CA GLY A 42 5.75 -5.80 -22.89
C GLY A 42 5.76 -6.87 -21.81
N LEU A 43 4.87 -6.79 -20.83
CA LEU A 43 4.74 -7.85 -19.84
C LEU A 43 4.19 -9.10 -20.51
N SER A 44 4.85 -10.24 -20.30
CA SER A 44 4.50 -11.49 -20.96
C SER A 44 3.30 -12.16 -20.30
N ASN A 45 2.59 -12.96 -21.10
CA ASN A 45 1.52 -13.81 -20.57
C ASN A 45 2.05 -14.80 -19.53
N GLU A 46 3.30 -15.21 -19.67
CA GLU A 46 3.95 -16.13 -18.73
C GLU A 46 4.03 -15.53 -17.34
N PHE A 47 4.37 -14.24 -17.22
CA PHE A 47 4.40 -13.56 -15.93
C PHE A 47 3.04 -13.65 -15.23
N LEU A 48 1.96 -13.43 -15.99
CA LEU A 48 0.60 -13.48 -15.44
C LEU A 48 0.16 -14.90 -15.07
N ILE A 49 0.54 -15.88 -15.87
CA ILE A 49 0.17 -17.28 -15.65
C ILE A 49 0.90 -17.85 -14.43
N GLU A 50 2.19 -17.54 -14.29
CA GLU A 50 3.02 -18.06 -13.19
C GLU A 50 2.73 -17.40 -11.85
N SER A 51 2.10 -16.22 -11.83
CA SER A 51 1.78 -15.54 -10.60
C SER A 51 0.75 -16.32 -9.80
N LYS A 52 1.05 -16.55 -8.52
CA LYS A 52 0.13 -17.20 -7.57
C LYS A 52 -0.88 -16.22 -6.98
N LEU A 53 -0.75 -14.94 -7.29
CA LEU A 53 -1.62 -13.90 -6.77
C LEU A 53 -2.97 -13.91 -7.50
N SER A 54 -4.02 -13.47 -6.82
CA SER A 54 -5.33 -13.30 -7.43
C SER A 54 -5.25 -12.25 -8.54
N LYS A 55 -5.78 -12.59 -9.71
CA LYS A 55 -5.78 -11.72 -10.88
C LYS A 55 -7.20 -11.27 -11.16
N LEU A 56 -7.44 -9.98 -11.06
CA LEU A 56 -8.78 -9.39 -11.24
C LEU A 56 -8.72 -8.25 -12.24
N ALA A 57 -9.83 -8.01 -12.95
CA ALA A 57 -9.99 -6.78 -13.72
C ALA A 57 -10.00 -5.58 -12.76
N GLU A 58 -9.60 -4.41 -13.28
CA GLU A 58 -9.47 -3.21 -12.44
C GLU A 58 -10.73 -2.90 -11.61
N PRO A 59 -11.96 -2.87 -12.17
CA PRO A 59 -13.15 -2.60 -11.35
C PRO A 59 -13.40 -3.62 -10.25
N GLN A 60 -13.18 -4.90 -10.55
CA GLN A 60 -13.34 -5.98 -9.57
C GLN A 60 -12.31 -5.87 -8.45
N ALA A 61 -11.06 -5.56 -8.80
CA ALA A 61 -9.98 -5.38 -7.82
C ALA A 61 -10.27 -4.19 -6.91
N MET A 62 -10.78 -3.09 -7.45
CA MET A 62 -11.14 -1.92 -6.67
C MET A 62 -12.29 -2.21 -5.72
N GLN A 63 -13.32 -2.91 -6.19
CA GLN A 63 -14.44 -3.30 -5.34
C GLN A 63 -13.97 -4.19 -4.18
N ALA A 64 -13.13 -5.17 -4.47
CA ALA A 64 -12.58 -6.06 -3.45
C ALA A 64 -11.71 -5.29 -2.44
N LEU A 65 -10.89 -4.35 -2.91
CA LEU A 65 -10.06 -3.52 -2.05
C LEU A 65 -10.90 -2.64 -1.13
N VAL A 66 -11.91 -1.96 -1.68
CA VAL A 66 -12.79 -1.08 -0.90
C VAL A 66 -13.56 -1.88 0.17
N GLU A 67 -14.04 -3.07 -0.17
CA GLU A 67 -14.69 -3.96 0.79
C GLU A 67 -13.73 -4.39 1.90
N TYR A 68 -12.49 -4.72 1.54
CA TYR A 68 -11.48 -5.15 2.50
C TYR A 68 -11.13 -4.03 3.49
N ILE A 69 -10.88 -2.82 3.00
CA ILE A 69 -10.47 -1.72 3.88
C ILE A 69 -11.62 -1.15 4.71
N GLY A 70 -12.85 -1.24 4.21
CA GLY A 70 -14.02 -0.74 4.94
C GLY A 70 -13.81 0.69 5.44
N ASN A 71 -14.02 0.92 6.74
CA ASN A 71 -13.84 2.22 7.39
C ASN A 71 -12.55 2.32 8.21
N ALA A 72 -11.59 1.43 7.97
CA ALA A 72 -10.34 1.41 8.70
C ALA A 72 -9.51 2.67 8.45
N VAL A 73 -8.64 3.01 9.40
CA VAL A 73 -7.57 3.99 9.19
C VAL A 73 -6.53 3.35 8.29
N LEU A 74 -6.18 4.03 7.21
CA LEU A 74 -5.19 3.53 6.26
C LEU A 74 -3.81 3.99 6.67
N VAL A 75 -2.84 3.09 6.66
CA VAL A 75 -1.46 3.40 7.02
C VAL A 75 -0.56 3.00 5.86
N GLY A 76 0.34 3.86 5.49
CA GLY A 76 1.26 3.56 4.40
C GLY A 76 2.44 4.50 4.35
N HIS A 77 3.32 4.23 3.41
CA HIS A 77 4.45 5.09 3.06
C HIS A 77 4.04 5.95 1.87
N ARG A 78 3.95 7.27 2.08
CA ARG A 78 3.42 8.21 1.09
C ARG A 78 2.02 7.81 0.62
N ILE A 79 1.21 7.47 1.58
CA ILE A 79 -0.12 6.88 1.37
C ILE A 79 -1.05 7.78 0.53
N HIS A 80 -0.84 9.08 0.54
CA HIS A 80 -1.68 10.00 -0.23
C HIS A 80 -1.57 9.75 -1.74
N PHE A 81 -0.42 9.29 -2.25
CA PHE A 81 -0.29 8.91 -3.66
C PHE A 81 -1.15 7.68 -3.96
N ASP A 82 -1.12 6.69 -3.07
CA ASP A 82 -1.92 5.47 -3.25
C ASP A 82 -3.41 5.79 -3.22
N ILE A 83 -3.83 6.66 -2.30
CA ILE A 83 -5.22 7.08 -2.18
C ILE A 83 -5.67 7.84 -3.44
N GLU A 84 -4.83 8.73 -3.99
CA GLU A 84 -5.13 9.44 -5.22
C GLU A 84 -5.29 8.48 -6.40
N MET A 85 -4.43 7.47 -6.51
CA MET A 85 -4.52 6.44 -7.54
C MET A 85 -5.83 5.66 -7.44
N ILE A 86 -6.19 5.26 -6.22
CA ILE A 86 -7.44 4.53 -5.96
C ILE A 86 -8.64 5.43 -6.30
N ASN A 87 -8.62 6.68 -5.86
CA ASN A 87 -9.70 7.61 -6.13
C ASN A 87 -9.89 7.88 -7.62
N ASP A 88 -8.78 7.93 -8.39
CA ASP A 88 -8.86 8.07 -9.85
C ASP A 88 -9.61 6.90 -10.49
N VAL A 89 -9.34 5.68 -10.04
CA VAL A 89 -10.03 4.50 -10.55
C VAL A 89 -11.51 4.52 -10.12
N LEU A 90 -11.77 4.87 -8.87
CA LEU A 90 -13.14 4.95 -8.35
C LEU A 90 -13.97 6.00 -9.12
N GLU A 91 -13.35 7.13 -9.47
CA GLU A 91 -14.01 8.16 -10.27
C GLU A 91 -14.39 7.64 -11.66
N LYS A 92 -13.50 6.90 -12.31
CA LYS A 92 -13.78 6.26 -13.61
C LYS A 92 -14.91 5.24 -13.52
N MET A 93 -15.08 4.63 -12.36
CA MET A 93 -16.16 3.68 -12.09
C MET A 93 -17.46 4.38 -11.66
N GLU A 94 -17.46 5.72 -11.63
CA GLU A 94 -18.58 6.53 -11.14
C GLU A 94 -18.92 6.24 -9.67
N CYS A 95 -17.89 5.89 -8.88
CA CYS A 95 -17.99 5.65 -7.45
C CYS A 95 -17.46 6.87 -6.69
N GLY A 96 -17.87 7.00 -5.43
CA GLY A 96 -17.36 8.06 -4.56
C GLY A 96 -15.92 7.77 -4.13
N LYS A 97 -15.21 8.83 -3.76
CA LYS A 97 -13.83 8.75 -3.28
C LYS A 97 -13.78 8.11 -1.90
N LEU A 98 -12.60 7.57 -1.56
CA LEU A 98 -12.33 7.08 -0.21
C LEU A 98 -12.43 8.24 0.80
N LYS A 99 -13.04 7.99 1.94
CA LYS A 99 -13.19 8.96 3.05
C LYS A 99 -12.42 8.53 4.29
N ASN A 100 -11.63 7.48 4.18
CA ASN A 100 -10.87 6.93 5.29
C ASN A 100 -9.81 7.93 5.77
N GLU A 101 -9.59 7.99 7.07
CA GLU A 101 -8.42 8.66 7.62
C GLU A 101 -7.17 7.91 7.20
N ALA A 102 -6.07 8.62 7.05
CA ALA A 102 -4.81 8.03 6.62
C ALA A 102 -3.64 8.55 7.45
N LEU A 103 -2.70 7.67 7.74
CA LEU A 103 -1.45 7.98 8.43
C LEU A 103 -0.28 7.57 7.55
N ASP A 104 0.69 8.46 7.44
CA ASP A 104 1.90 8.25 6.66
C ASP A 104 3.09 8.00 7.58
N ILE A 105 3.71 6.83 7.48
CA ILE A 105 4.84 6.48 8.33
C ILE A 105 6.06 7.38 8.10
N GLU A 106 6.24 7.90 6.89
CA GLU A 106 7.31 8.87 6.63
C GLU A 106 7.09 10.15 7.43
N ILE A 107 5.86 10.67 7.43
CA ILE A 107 5.51 11.87 8.19
C ILE A 107 5.63 11.60 9.70
N MET A 108 5.21 10.43 10.16
CA MET A 108 5.36 10.05 11.57
C MET A 108 6.84 10.05 11.98
N HIS A 109 7.71 9.49 11.15
CA HIS A 109 9.16 9.49 11.40
C HIS A 109 9.73 10.89 11.40
N GLN A 110 9.35 11.72 10.44
CA GLN A 110 9.80 13.11 10.36
C GLN A 110 9.43 13.88 11.63
N LYS A 111 8.22 13.68 12.14
CA LYS A 111 7.79 14.31 13.38
C LYS A 111 8.57 13.81 14.58
N LEU A 112 8.83 12.51 14.66
CA LEU A 112 9.58 11.92 15.77
C LEU A 112 11.02 12.45 15.83
N MET A 113 11.64 12.62 14.65
CA MET A 113 13.02 13.09 14.52
C MET A 113 13.13 14.60 14.43
N ASP A 114 12.01 15.32 14.36
CA ASP A 114 11.96 16.78 14.16
C ASP A 114 12.73 17.20 12.89
N ILE A 115 12.52 16.45 11.81
CA ILE A 115 13.13 16.70 10.49
C ILE A 115 12.02 16.90 9.48
N THR A 116 11.96 18.06 8.82
CA THR A 116 10.86 18.38 7.89
C THR A 116 11.31 18.45 6.43
N ASN A 117 12.60 18.53 6.16
CA ASN A 117 13.14 18.80 4.82
C ASN A 117 13.90 17.62 4.21
N LYS A 118 13.72 16.43 4.74
CA LYS A 118 14.38 15.23 4.24
C LYS A 118 13.35 14.13 3.97
N SER A 119 13.48 13.49 2.81
CA SER A 119 12.66 12.34 2.43
C SER A 119 13.29 11.04 2.91
N PHE A 120 12.45 10.09 3.28
CA PHE A 120 12.88 8.76 3.73
C PHE A 120 12.12 7.71 2.93
N SER A 121 12.86 6.88 2.18
CA SER A 121 12.26 5.74 1.50
C SER A 121 11.81 4.68 2.52
N LEU A 122 10.99 3.75 2.07
CA LEU A 122 10.59 2.63 2.93
C LEU A 122 11.82 1.83 3.39
N GLU A 123 12.78 1.60 2.50
CA GLU A 123 14.03 0.92 2.83
C GLU A 123 14.83 1.68 3.88
N ASP A 124 14.92 3.01 3.76
CA ASP A 124 15.59 3.86 4.75
C ASP A 124 14.97 3.67 6.14
N LEU A 125 13.64 3.67 6.22
CA LEU A 125 12.93 3.49 7.48
C LEU A 125 13.14 2.10 8.06
N ILE A 126 13.09 1.07 7.23
CA ILE A 126 13.35 -0.30 7.64
C ILE A 126 14.74 -0.43 8.26
N LYS A 127 15.74 0.15 7.61
CA LYS A 127 17.13 0.16 8.12
C LYS A 127 17.28 0.97 9.40
N HIS A 128 16.65 2.14 9.45
CA HIS A 128 16.74 3.02 10.63
C HIS A 128 16.21 2.33 11.88
N TYR A 129 15.08 1.61 11.76
CA TYR A 129 14.46 0.91 12.88
C TYR A 129 14.93 -0.53 13.03
N LYS A 130 15.95 -0.94 12.26
CA LYS A 130 16.59 -2.27 12.34
C LYS A 130 15.59 -3.41 12.16
N LEU A 131 14.67 -3.25 11.22
CA LEU A 131 13.72 -4.29 10.86
C LEU A 131 14.33 -5.21 9.78
N PRO A 132 13.84 -6.47 9.68
CA PRO A 132 14.31 -7.35 8.62
C PRO A 132 13.96 -6.79 7.24
N LEU A 133 14.91 -6.83 6.30
CA LEU A 133 14.66 -6.50 4.90
C LEU A 133 14.04 -7.71 4.22
N ASN A 134 12.96 -7.48 3.48
CA ASN A 134 12.35 -8.51 2.66
C ASN A 134 13.07 -8.58 1.32
N GLU A 135 13.56 -9.76 0.96
CA GLU A 135 14.21 -10.00 -0.32
C GLU A 135 13.21 -10.05 -1.46
N LYS A 136 11.95 -10.33 -1.15
CA LYS A 136 10.87 -10.38 -2.11
C LYS A 136 10.05 -9.10 -1.99
N ASN A 137 10.17 -8.21 -2.94
CA ASN A 137 9.45 -6.93 -2.96
C ASN A 137 7.99 -7.11 -3.41
N SER A 138 7.23 -7.97 -2.73
CA SER A 138 5.80 -8.07 -2.99
C SER A 138 5.05 -6.96 -2.25
N ALA A 139 3.87 -6.61 -2.74
CA ALA A 139 3.02 -5.62 -2.09
C ALA A 139 2.61 -6.06 -0.67
N SER A 140 2.42 -7.35 -0.46
CA SER A 140 2.10 -7.92 0.85
C SER A 140 3.27 -7.81 1.82
N ASP A 141 4.51 -8.04 1.36
CA ASP A 141 5.71 -7.90 2.19
C ASP A 141 5.93 -6.45 2.60
N ASP A 142 5.70 -5.50 1.68
CA ASP A 142 5.79 -4.08 1.98
C ASP A 142 4.73 -3.67 3.00
N ALA A 143 3.51 -4.19 2.89
CA ALA A 143 2.44 -3.93 3.85
C ALA A 143 2.82 -4.42 5.26
N TYR A 144 3.42 -5.59 5.36
CA TYR A 144 3.88 -6.14 6.63
C TYR A 144 4.97 -5.25 7.25
N SER A 145 5.94 -4.82 6.45
CA SER A 145 7.01 -3.91 6.90
C SER A 145 6.45 -2.58 7.38
N ILE A 146 5.48 -2.04 6.66
CA ILE A 146 4.79 -0.80 7.04
C ILE A 146 4.05 -0.98 8.37
N ALA A 147 3.40 -2.12 8.58
CA ALA A 147 2.72 -2.41 9.84
C ALA A 147 3.69 -2.44 11.02
N LEU A 148 4.84 -3.09 10.86
CA LEU A 148 5.89 -3.10 11.89
C LEU A 148 6.41 -1.70 12.20
N LEU A 149 6.67 -0.90 11.17
CA LEU A 149 7.12 0.48 11.32
C LEU A 149 6.07 1.33 12.03
N PHE A 150 4.81 1.18 11.63
CA PHE A 150 3.70 1.90 12.26
C PHE A 150 3.62 1.63 13.76
N LEU A 151 3.71 0.37 14.18
CA LEU A 151 3.64 0.02 15.59
C LEU A 151 4.80 0.62 16.37
N LYS A 152 6.01 0.60 15.83
CA LYS A 152 7.18 1.24 16.46
C LYS A 152 7.01 2.75 16.58
N LEU A 153 6.58 3.40 15.51
CA LEU A 153 6.40 4.85 15.49
C LEU A 153 5.27 5.27 16.43
N LYS A 154 4.17 4.54 16.42
CA LYS A 154 3.04 4.78 17.32
C LYS A 154 3.48 4.73 18.77
N SER A 155 4.24 3.70 19.14
CA SER A 155 4.78 3.53 20.49
C SER A 155 5.69 4.69 20.89
N ARG A 156 6.59 5.10 20.01
CA ARG A 156 7.56 6.16 20.29
C ARG A 156 6.93 7.55 20.32
N LEU A 157 5.92 7.80 19.51
CA LEU A 157 5.17 9.05 19.51
C LEU A 157 4.15 9.13 20.66
N GLY A 158 3.83 8.00 21.28
CA GLY A 158 2.99 7.94 22.47
C GLY A 158 1.50 8.09 22.22
N PHE A 159 1.02 8.03 20.98
CA PHE A 159 -0.43 8.05 20.77
C PHE A 159 -1.03 6.63 20.74
N LYS A 160 -2.29 6.58 21.07
CA LYS A 160 -2.99 5.30 21.24
C LYS A 160 -3.87 4.94 20.07
#